data_88d0ba15f61a5d4492a5230cb82c1188
#
_entry.id   88d0ba15f61a5d4492a5230cb82c1188
#
_cell.length_a   1.000
_cell.length_b   1.000
_cell.length_c   1.000
_cell.angle_alpha   90.00
_cell.angle_beta   90.00
_cell.angle_gamma   90.00
#
_symmetry.space_group_name_H-M   'P 1'
#
loop_
_entity.id
_entity.type
_entity.pdbx_description
1 polymer ?
#
loop_
_entity_poly.entity_id
_entity_poly.type
_entity_poly.pdbx_seq_one_letter_code
_entity_poly.pdbx_strand_id
1 'polypeptide(L)'
;MKKIFTLLFAAFTAASMSAQQHTPMSFVGASNAKVLTMDVNNESDTIQFKMNDLTSGDITLPEMKGMSAIPSFTIKRATFTMGANHVVEFPSQEFSATVSVDGNEKTIKGSSLSATYNMANNSFDLSATFTYGSMPFPVTYTVKGYYIKPVTDAISVCVGGAYTYTNSSVTYNVRKYKDGNVDKVDVTVPAYTLDNTLIGNLSLGAYTVKGLVYDREQGGFYRDYKDDGLTFHFSAEKDGNTTINGDYVFNSKKDNNILVKYDGTKVTSIINKFQMGAMPFDIVSTFNVNTTAINTVKTANKPMDGKAYNIAGQRVSDDYKGIVIINGKKYLRK
;
A
#
# COMPACT_ATOMS: atom_id res chain seq x y z
N MET A 1 23.08 23.44 19.82
CA MET A 1 22.88 22.62 18.63
C MET A 1 21.93 21.44 18.87
N LYS A 2 22.06 20.65 19.95
CA LYS A 2 21.14 19.50 20.22
C LYS A 2 19.65 19.87 20.35
N LYS A 3 19.31 21.04 20.91
CA LYS A 3 17.91 21.48 21.11
C LYS A 3 17.19 21.90 19.81
N ILE A 4 17.92 22.40 18.82
CA ILE A 4 17.34 22.80 17.52
C ILE A 4 17.01 21.56 16.68
N PHE A 5 17.82 20.51 16.75
CA PHE A 5 17.54 19.24 16.07
C PHE A 5 16.29 18.54 16.63
N THR A 6 16.09 18.60 17.96
CA THR A 6 14.91 17.99 18.59
C THR A 6 13.63 18.74 18.20
N LEU A 7 13.66 20.06 18.06
CA LEU A 7 12.51 20.87 17.66
C LEU A 7 12.16 20.67 16.17
N LEU A 8 13.16 20.57 15.29
CA LEU A 8 12.95 20.31 13.87
C LEU A 8 12.40 18.90 13.63
N PHE A 9 12.84 17.93 14.42
CA PHE A 9 12.38 16.55 14.34
C PHE A 9 10.93 16.40 14.84
N ALA A 10 10.59 17.09 15.93
CA ALA A 10 9.21 17.16 16.44
C ALA A 10 8.26 17.84 15.45
N ALA A 11 8.71 18.87 14.72
CA ALA A 11 7.91 19.55 13.71
C ALA A 11 7.69 18.67 12.47
N PHE A 12 8.67 17.86 12.07
CA PHE A 12 8.55 16.96 10.91
C PHE A 12 7.64 15.75 11.22
N THR A 13 7.72 15.21 12.44
CA THR A 13 6.81 14.15 12.91
C THR A 13 5.39 14.69 13.09
N ALA A 14 5.22 15.88 13.64
CA ALA A 14 3.92 16.51 13.80
C ALA A 14 3.23 16.79 12.45
N ALA A 15 3.96 17.25 11.44
CA ALA A 15 3.40 17.50 10.11
C ALA A 15 2.99 16.22 9.38
N SER A 16 3.78 15.14 9.48
CA SER A 16 3.43 13.84 8.88
C SER A 16 2.30 13.15 9.65
N MET A 17 2.22 13.33 10.96
CA MET A 17 1.15 12.79 11.80
C MET A 17 -0.17 13.55 11.61
N SER A 18 -0.13 14.86 11.41
CA SER A 18 -1.31 15.68 11.12
C SER A 18 -2.02 15.27 9.83
N ALA A 19 -1.29 14.83 8.81
CA ALA A 19 -1.86 14.32 7.56
C ALA A 19 -2.47 12.90 7.70
N GLN A 20 -2.00 12.09 8.65
CA GLN A 20 -2.52 10.74 8.94
C GLN A 20 -3.65 10.73 10.00
N GLN A 21 -3.88 11.84 10.68
CA GLN A 21 -4.76 11.97 11.85
C GLN A 21 -6.22 11.58 11.58
N HIS A 22 -6.66 11.58 10.32
CA HIS A 22 -8.07 11.33 9.96
C HIS A 22 -8.28 10.05 9.16
N THR A 23 -7.23 9.39 8.68
CA THR A 23 -7.35 8.16 7.88
C THR A 23 -6.93 6.95 8.71
N PRO A 24 -7.82 5.95 8.87
CA PRO A 24 -7.45 4.71 9.56
C PRO A 24 -6.32 3.99 8.82
N MET A 25 -5.34 3.53 9.59
CA MET A 25 -4.26 2.65 9.11
C MET A 25 -4.69 1.20 9.34
N SER A 26 -4.57 0.34 8.33
CA SER A 26 -4.87 -1.08 8.43
C SER A 26 -3.60 -1.90 8.59
N PHE A 27 -3.58 -2.76 9.60
CA PHE A 27 -2.49 -3.68 9.90
C PHE A 27 -3.01 -5.11 9.78
N VAL A 28 -2.32 -5.94 9.02
CA VAL A 28 -2.71 -7.33 8.78
C VAL A 28 -1.65 -8.27 9.31
N GLY A 29 -2.08 -9.29 10.06
CA GLY A 29 -1.18 -10.30 10.60
C GLY A 29 -1.86 -11.43 11.35
N ALA A 30 -1.05 -12.34 11.86
CA ALA A 30 -1.54 -13.46 12.64
C ALA A 30 -2.09 -13.00 13.98
N SER A 31 -3.21 -13.60 14.37
CA SER A 31 -3.88 -13.34 15.65
C SER A 31 -4.18 -14.64 16.38
N ASN A 32 -4.39 -14.49 17.67
CA ASN A 32 -4.83 -15.55 18.56
C ASN A 32 -5.92 -15.00 19.48
N ALA A 33 -7.03 -15.73 19.58
CA ALA A 33 -8.09 -15.44 20.54
C ALA A 33 -8.28 -16.65 21.47
N LYS A 34 -8.22 -16.42 22.78
CA LYS A 34 -8.25 -17.46 23.80
C LYS A 34 -9.34 -17.20 24.85
N VAL A 35 -10.13 -18.24 25.13
CA VAL A 35 -11.10 -18.26 26.24
C VAL A 35 -10.94 -19.60 26.94
N LEU A 36 -10.53 -19.60 28.20
CA LEU A 36 -10.23 -20.85 28.96
C LEU A 36 -9.25 -21.75 28.19
N THR A 37 -9.76 -22.91 27.75
CA THR A 37 -9.01 -23.90 26.96
C THR A 37 -9.24 -23.79 25.46
N MET A 38 -10.17 -22.93 25.01
CA MET A 38 -10.40 -22.67 23.59
C MET A 38 -9.34 -21.71 23.08
N ASP A 39 -8.70 -22.09 22.00
CA ASP A 39 -7.61 -21.34 21.37
C ASP A 39 -7.88 -21.29 19.86
N VAL A 40 -8.13 -20.10 19.34
CA VAL A 40 -8.44 -19.88 17.94
C VAL A 40 -7.37 -19.02 17.31
N ASN A 41 -6.64 -19.60 16.38
CA ASN A 41 -5.62 -18.91 15.60
C ASN A 41 -6.17 -18.49 14.25
N ASN A 42 -5.84 -17.29 13.82
CA ASN A 42 -6.15 -16.78 12.50
C ASN A 42 -4.86 -16.26 11.86
N GLU A 43 -4.57 -16.65 10.64
CA GLU A 43 -3.34 -16.27 9.95
C GLU A 43 -3.35 -14.83 9.43
N SER A 44 -4.53 -14.22 9.28
CA SER A 44 -4.66 -12.94 8.59
C SER A 44 -5.85 -12.12 9.09
N ASP A 45 -5.74 -11.60 10.30
CA ASP A 45 -6.68 -10.63 10.85
C ASP A 45 -6.26 -9.20 10.50
N THR A 46 -7.25 -8.34 10.35
CA THR A 46 -7.05 -6.91 10.09
C THR A 46 -7.48 -6.09 11.28
N ILE A 47 -6.54 -5.40 11.91
CA ILE A 47 -6.82 -4.34 12.89
C ILE A 47 -6.69 -2.98 12.22
N GLN A 48 -7.46 -2.01 12.71
CA GLN A 48 -7.36 -0.63 12.26
C GLN A 48 -6.96 0.27 13.42
N PHE A 49 -6.05 1.18 13.18
CA PHE A 49 -5.68 2.24 14.12
C PHE A 49 -5.90 3.60 13.47
N LYS A 50 -6.65 4.45 14.14
CA LYS A 50 -6.89 5.84 13.74
C LYS A 50 -6.44 6.75 14.86
N MET A 51 -5.45 7.58 14.60
CA MET A 51 -5.00 8.60 15.54
C MET A 51 -6.03 9.72 15.62
N ASN A 52 -6.50 10.05 16.81
CA ASN A 52 -7.44 11.15 17.05
C ASN A 52 -6.71 12.45 17.39
N ASP A 53 -5.66 12.34 18.18
CA ASP A 53 -4.77 13.44 18.60
C ASP A 53 -3.37 12.87 18.91
N LEU A 54 -2.48 13.67 19.51
CA LEU A 54 -1.10 13.26 19.85
C LEU A 54 -1.00 12.29 21.02
N THR A 55 -2.10 12.00 21.69
CA THR A 55 -2.15 11.20 22.93
C THR A 55 -3.21 10.13 22.93
N SER A 56 -4.09 10.11 21.92
CA SER A 56 -5.19 9.15 21.85
C SER A 56 -5.53 8.71 20.41
N GLY A 57 -6.05 7.50 20.29
CA GLY A 57 -6.50 6.96 19.02
C GLY A 57 -7.56 5.89 19.18
N ASP A 58 -8.27 5.61 18.09
CA ASP A 58 -9.27 4.57 18.02
C ASP A 58 -8.64 3.29 17.45
N ILE A 59 -8.90 2.16 18.09
CA ILE A 59 -8.42 0.84 17.64
C ILE A 59 -9.63 -0.03 17.33
N THR A 60 -9.77 -0.48 16.09
CA THR A 60 -10.83 -1.41 15.68
C THR A 60 -10.28 -2.81 15.59
N LEU A 61 -10.88 -3.73 16.35
CA LEU A 61 -10.60 -5.16 16.29
C LEU A 61 -11.54 -5.85 15.30
N PRO A 62 -11.09 -6.91 14.62
CA PRO A 62 -11.92 -7.65 13.67
C PRO A 62 -13.00 -8.48 14.36
N GLU A 63 -13.93 -9.01 13.59
CA GLU A 63 -14.82 -10.06 14.04
C GLU A 63 -14.01 -11.31 14.43
N MET A 64 -14.29 -11.87 15.61
CA MET A 64 -13.63 -13.08 16.10
C MET A 64 -14.48 -14.30 15.76
N LYS A 65 -14.16 -14.96 14.64
CA LYS A 65 -14.83 -16.17 14.17
C LYS A 65 -14.35 -17.39 14.98
N GLY A 66 -15.27 -18.35 15.21
CA GLY A 66 -14.91 -19.59 15.93
C GLY A 66 -15.06 -19.53 17.44
N MET A 67 -15.28 -18.37 18.01
CA MET A 67 -15.81 -18.14 19.36
C MET A 67 -17.19 -17.53 19.23
N SER A 68 -18.06 -17.63 20.24
CA SER A 68 -19.42 -17.05 20.24
C SER A 68 -19.47 -15.71 19.48
N ALA A 69 -19.56 -15.75 18.17
CA ALA A 69 -19.49 -14.67 17.17
C ALA A 69 -19.36 -13.26 17.79
N ILE A 70 -18.15 -12.89 18.21
CA ILE A 70 -17.89 -11.56 18.74
C ILE A 70 -17.70 -10.64 17.52
N PRO A 71 -18.61 -9.68 17.28
CA PRO A 71 -18.52 -8.83 16.13
C PRO A 71 -17.30 -7.89 16.20
N SER A 72 -16.92 -7.32 15.08
CA SER A 72 -15.93 -6.24 15.04
C SER A 72 -16.38 -5.07 15.93
N PHE A 73 -15.44 -4.51 16.70
CA PHE A 73 -15.73 -3.36 17.57
C PHE A 73 -14.55 -2.39 17.63
N THR A 74 -14.84 -1.16 18.02
CA THR A 74 -13.86 -0.09 18.13
C THR A 74 -13.68 0.33 19.58
N ILE A 75 -12.44 0.24 20.06
CA ILE A 75 -11.98 0.84 21.31
C ILE A 75 -11.68 2.30 21.01
N LYS A 76 -12.50 3.20 21.52
CA LYS A 76 -12.39 4.64 21.27
C LYS A 76 -11.43 5.28 22.24
N ARG A 77 -10.61 6.22 21.73
CA ARG A 77 -9.73 7.09 22.51
C ARG A 77 -8.78 6.33 23.44
N ALA A 78 -8.25 5.18 22.99
CA ALA A 78 -7.16 4.52 23.70
C ALA A 78 -5.97 5.48 23.80
N THR A 79 -5.47 5.66 25.03
CA THR A 79 -4.37 6.59 25.31
C THR A 79 -3.04 5.96 24.94
N PHE A 80 -2.12 6.79 24.43
CA PHE A 80 -0.77 6.36 24.10
C PHE A 80 0.26 7.44 24.39
N THR A 81 1.52 7.06 24.41
CA THR A 81 2.68 7.95 24.49
C THR A 81 3.59 7.73 23.28
N MET A 82 4.27 8.78 22.88
CA MET A 82 5.30 8.71 21.86
C MET A 82 6.63 8.37 22.54
N GLY A 83 7.10 7.15 22.36
CA GLY A 83 8.40 6.69 22.85
C GLY A 83 9.56 7.11 21.96
N ALA A 84 10.77 6.74 22.37
CA ALA A 84 11.97 6.89 21.54
C ALA A 84 11.89 5.99 20.29
N ASN A 85 12.70 6.29 19.26
CA ASN A 85 12.84 5.47 18.06
C ASN A 85 11.55 5.24 17.25
N HIS A 86 10.64 6.22 17.22
CA HIS A 86 9.39 6.16 16.45
C HIS A 86 8.44 5.03 16.91
N VAL A 87 8.38 4.80 18.20
CA VAL A 87 7.47 3.83 18.79
C VAL A 87 6.32 4.58 19.47
N VAL A 88 5.08 4.19 19.19
CA VAL A 88 3.87 4.61 19.90
C VAL A 88 3.51 3.50 20.87
N GLU A 89 3.47 3.80 22.14
CA GLU A 89 3.22 2.84 23.21
C GLU A 89 1.85 3.11 23.85
N PHE A 90 0.98 2.10 23.82
CA PHE A 90 -0.28 2.09 24.54
C PHE A 90 -0.06 1.34 25.86
N PRO A 91 0.05 2.06 26.99
CA PRO A 91 0.19 1.42 28.29
C PRO A 91 -1.05 0.58 28.61
N SER A 92 -0.90 -0.40 29.49
CA SER A 92 -2.04 -1.21 29.94
C SER A 92 -3.15 -0.31 30.49
N GLN A 93 -4.34 -0.40 29.90
CA GLN A 93 -5.50 0.41 30.24
C GLN A 93 -6.80 -0.38 30.10
N GLU A 94 -7.79 -0.03 30.91
CA GLU A 94 -9.16 -0.52 30.76
C GLU A 94 -9.85 0.16 29.58
N PHE A 95 -10.88 -0.49 29.03
CA PHE A 95 -11.67 0.07 27.96
C PHE A 95 -13.12 -0.42 28.00
N SER A 96 -13.99 0.26 27.31
CA SER A 96 -15.37 -0.16 27.08
C SER A 96 -15.77 0.13 25.64
N ALA A 97 -16.54 -0.78 25.07
CA ALA A 97 -17.17 -0.59 23.76
C ALA A 97 -18.58 -1.16 23.76
N THR A 98 -19.42 -0.70 22.83
CA THR A 98 -20.76 -1.22 22.63
C THR A 98 -20.89 -1.68 21.18
N VAL A 99 -21.54 -2.82 20.96
CA VAL A 99 -21.85 -3.36 19.65
C VAL A 99 -23.35 -3.67 19.58
N SER A 100 -23.95 -3.47 18.42
CA SER A 100 -25.34 -3.86 18.16
C SER A 100 -25.35 -5.17 17.37
N VAL A 101 -26.07 -6.17 17.88
CA VAL A 101 -26.26 -7.46 17.22
C VAL A 101 -27.77 -7.73 17.21
N ASP A 102 -28.35 -7.85 16.02
CA ASP A 102 -29.78 -8.06 15.80
C ASP A 102 -30.68 -7.03 16.54
N GLY A 103 -30.23 -5.76 16.54
CA GLY A 103 -30.94 -4.65 17.19
C GLY A 103 -30.74 -4.59 18.72
N ASN A 104 -29.99 -5.52 19.31
CA ASN A 104 -29.69 -5.53 20.74
C ASN A 104 -28.28 -5.01 21.00
N GLU A 105 -28.15 -4.08 21.93
CA GLU A 105 -26.84 -3.59 22.38
C GLU A 105 -26.19 -4.58 23.34
N LYS A 106 -24.94 -4.89 23.07
CA LYS A 106 -24.07 -5.69 23.95
C LYS A 106 -22.83 -4.89 24.30
N THR A 107 -22.50 -4.91 25.59
CA THR A 107 -21.30 -4.21 26.10
C THR A 107 -20.09 -5.11 26.06
N ILE A 108 -18.97 -4.55 25.64
CA ILE A 108 -17.62 -5.13 25.78
C ILE A 108 -16.95 -4.38 26.92
N LYS A 109 -16.52 -5.14 27.95
CA LYS A 109 -15.77 -4.59 29.10
C LYS A 109 -14.36 -5.13 29.05
N GLY A 110 -13.41 -4.26 28.72
CA GLY A 110 -12.00 -4.59 28.66
C GLY A 110 -11.30 -4.33 30.00
N SER A 111 -10.68 -5.36 30.53
CA SER A 111 -9.85 -5.27 31.75
C SER A 111 -8.42 -4.86 31.43
N SER A 112 -7.95 -5.07 30.20
CA SER A 112 -6.61 -4.66 29.78
C SER A 112 -6.57 -4.50 28.26
N LEU A 113 -5.98 -3.39 27.80
CA LEU A 113 -5.52 -3.16 26.46
C LEU A 113 -4.06 -2.71 26.56
N SER A 114 -3.17 -3.35 25.82
CA SER A 114 -1.81 -2.85 25.59
C SER A 114 -1.45 -3.01 24.12
N ALA A 115 -0.74 -2.05 23.55
CA ALA A 115 -0.29 -2.15 22.17
C ALA A 115 1.01 -1.37 21.94
N THR A 116 1.70 -1.71 20.87
CA THR A 116 2.90 -1.01 20.42
C THR A 116 2.84 -0.85 18.90
N TYR A 117 2.86 0.39 18.42
CA TYR A 117 3.05 0.66 17.00
C TYR A 117 4.49 1.10 16.75
N ASN A 118 5.25 0.29 16.05
CA ASN A 118 6.62 0.60 15.65
C ASN A 118 6.62 1.13 14.21
N MET A 119 6.81 2.44 14.06
CA MET A 119 6.80 3.10 12.74
C MET A 119 8.02 2.76 11.88
N ALA A 120 9.13 2.27 12.48
CA ALA A 120 10.34 1.95 11.73
C ALA A 120 10.18 0.68 10.87
N ASN A 121 9.44 -0.30 11.38
CA ASN A 121 9.15 -1.54 10.66
C ASN A 121 7.67 -1.71 10.30
N ASN A 122 6.84 -0.69 10.61
CA ASN A 122 5.39 -0.67 10.37
C ASN A 122 4.63 -1.82 11.04
N SER A 123 5.09 -2.31 12.22
CA SER A 123 4.39 -3.34 12.97
C SER A 123 3.49 -2.75 14.05
N PHE A 124 2.35 -3.41 14.27
CA PHE A 124 1.41 -3.14 15.34
C PHE A 124 1.17 -4.42 16.14
N ASP A 125 1.70 -4.46 17.33
CA ASP A 125 1.54 -5.56 18.28
C ASP A 125 0.48 -5.16 19.32
N LEU A 126 -0.58 -5.98 19.51
CA LEU A 126 -1.69 -5.68 20.42
C LEU A 126 -2.04 -6.90 21.27
N SER A 127 -2.35 -6.63 22.53
CA SER A 127 -3.00 -7.58 23.44
C SER A 127 -4.19 -6.90 24.13
N ALA A 128 -5.37 -7.55 24.09
CA ALA A 128 -6.59 -7.07 24.73
C ALA A 128 -7.26 -8.21 25.49
N THR A 129 -7.66 -7.96 26.72
CA THR A 129 -8.44 -8.88 27.54
C THR A 129 -9.78 -8.25 27.89
N PHE A 130 -10.88 -8.92 27.57
CA PHE A 130 -12.23 -8.36 27.71
C PHE A 130 -13.30 -9.43 27.86
N THR A 131 -14.49 -9.03 28.36
CA THR A 131 -15.71 -9.83 28.35
C THR A 131 -16.71 -9.23 27.36
N TYR A 132 -17.55 -10.07 26.78
CA TYR A 132 -18.58 -9.69 25.80
C TYR A 132 -19.97 -10.05 26.34
N GLY A 133 -20.83 -9.02 26.51
CA GLY A 133 -22.17 -9.20 27.08
C GLY A 133 -22.12 -9.87 28.45
N SER A 134 -22.84 -10.99 28.59
CA SER A 134 -22.93 -11.77 29.83
C SER A 134 -21.93 -12.93 29.91
N MET A 135 -20.90 -12.96 29.04
CA MET A 135 -19.88 -14.02 29.08
C MET A 135 -19.19 -14.08 30.45
N PRO A 136 -19.14 -15.24 31.11
CA PRO A 136 -18.54 -15.35 32.44
C PRO A 136 -17.03 -15.36 32.44
N PHE A 137 -16.40 -15.63 31.29
CA PHE A 137 -14.97 -15.74 31.15
C PHE A 137 -14.42 -14.72 30.17
N PRO A 138 -13.25 -14.11 30.45
CA PRO A 138 -12.65 -13.15 29.55
C PRO A 138 -12.09 -13.82 28.29
N VAL A 139 -12.09 -13.09 27.20
CA VAL A 139 -11.35 -13.35 25.98
C VAL A 139 -10.01 -12.63 26.08
N THR A 140 -8.91 -13.31 25.79
CA THR A 140 -7.61 -12.68 25.53
C THR A 140 -7.36 -12.74 24.02
N TYR A 141 -7.27 -11.58 23.38
CA TYR A 141 -6.97 -11.44 21.96
C TYR A 141 -5.59 -10.83 21.79
N THR A 142 -4.76 -11.47 20.98
CA THR A 142 -3.42 -10.97 20.63
C THR A 142 -3.27 -10.94 19.11
N VAL A 143 -2.59 -9.96 18.60
CA VAL A 143 -2.30 -9.85 17.17
C VAL A 143 -0.99 -9.12 16.93
N LYS A 144 -0.25 -9.58 15.93
CA LYS A 144 0.91 -8.90 15.38
C LYS A 144 0.66 -8.60 13.91
N GLY A 145 0.30 -7.36 13.63
CA GLY A 145 -0.02 -6.90 12.29
C GLY A 145 1.06 -6.01 11.69
N TYR A 146 1.09 -5.94 10.35
CA TYR A 146 1.96 -5.04 9.60
C TYR A 146 1.12 -4.14 8.71
N TYR A 147 1.52 -2.88 8.62
CA TYR A 147 0.78 -1.85 7.90
C TYR A 147 0.66 -2.17 6.41
N ILE A 148 -0.57 -2.13 5.91
CA ILE A 148 -0.84 -2.12 4.47
C ILE A 148 -0.80 -0.68 4.00
N LYS A 149 0.28 -0.33 3.29
CA LYS A 149 0.48 1.02 2.77
C LYS A 149 -0.17 1.17 1.40
N PRO A 150 -1.18 2.04 1.26
CA PRO A 150 -1.68 2.42 -0.05
C PRO A 150 -0.66 3.32 -0.76
N VAL A 151 -0.41 3.05 -2.03
CA VAL A 151 0.46 3.86 -2.90
C VAL A 151 -0.31 4.17 -4.17
N THR A 152 -0.56 5.45 -4.43
CA THR A 152 -1.39 5.91 -5.54
C THR A 152 -0.56 6.70 -6.54
N ASP A 153 -0.64 6.32 -7.82
CA ASP A 153 -0.06 7.05 -8.95
C ASP A 153 -0.65 6.54 -10.28
N ALA A 154 -0.17 7.08 -11.37
CA ALA A 154 -0.50 6.60 -12.71
C ALA A 154 0.17 5.25 -13.01
N ILE A 155 -0.51 4.44 -13.81
CA ILE A 155 0.02 3.18 -14.34
C ILE A 155 0.08 3.23 -15.86
N SER A 156 1.14 2.68 -16.43
CA SER A 156 1.28 2.43 -17.87
C SER A 156 1.26 0.93 -18.11
N VAL A 157 0.42 0.49 -19.03
CA VAL A 157 0.24 -0.93 -19.37
C VAL A 157 0.58 -1.13 -20.83
N CYS A 158 1.62 -1.91 -21.11
CA CYS A 158 2.07 -2.27 -22.44
C CYS A 158 1.62 -3.70 -22.77
N VAL A 159 0.90 -3.87 -23.87
CA VAL A 159 0.40 -5.16 -24.37
C VAL A 159 1.20 -5.56 -25.60
N GLY A 160 1.83 -6.74 -25.56
CA GLY A 160 2.60 -7.31 -26.66
C GLY A 160 3.78 -6.47 -27.12
N GLY A 161 4.30 -5.57 -26.27
CA GLY A 161 5.39 -4.67 -26.62
C GLY A 161 5.04 -3.55 -27.60
N ALA A 162 3.80 -3.48 -28.09
CA ALA A 162 3.39 -2.56 -29.15
C ALA A 162 2.35 -1.53 -28.72
N TYR A 163 1.42 -1.90 -27.86
CA TYR A 163 0.29 -1.06 -27.49
C TYR A 163 0.41 -0.63 -26.04
N THR A 164 0.41 0.68 -25.79
CA THR A 164 0.53 1.24 -24.45
C THR A 164 -0.72 2.01 -24.08
N TYR A 165 -1.32 1.65 -22.96
CA TYR A 165 -2.47 2.29 -22.35
C TYR A 165 -2.07 2.87 -20.99
N THR A 166 -2.79 3.88 -20.54
CA THR A 166 -2.54 4.52 -19.25
C THR A 166 -3.82 4.66 -18.45
N ASN A 167 -3.70 4.46 -17.14
CA ASN A 167 -4.70 4.90 -16.18
C ASN A 167 -4.05 5.94 -15.26
N SER A 168 -4.68 7.07 -15.08
CA SER A 168 -4.11 8.22 -14.40
C SER A 168 -4.00 8.07 -12.88
N SER A 169 -4.76 7.14 -12.29
CA SER A 169 -4.79 6.98 -10.84
C SER A 169 -5.20 5.55 -10.46
N VAL A 170 -4.24 4.76 -10.03
CA VAL A 170 -4.47 3.45 -9.41
C VAL A 170 -3.80 3.39 -8.05
N THR A 171 -4.39 2.63 -7.11
CA THR A 171 -3.84 2.46 -5.77
C THR A 171 -3.44 1.02 -5.54
N TYR A 172 -2.14 0.78 -5.47
CA TYR A 172 -1.58 -0.48 -4.99
C TYR A 172 -1.58 -0.50 -3.47
N ASN A 173 -1.87 -1.67 -2.89
CA ASN A 173 -1.69 -1.89 -1.46
C ASN A 173 -0.44 -2.75 -1.25
N VAL A 174 0.54 -2.21 -0.53
CA VAL A 174 1.83 -2.86 -0.31
C VAL A 174 2.06 -3.08 1.18
N ARG A 175 2.32 -4.33 1.58
CA ARG A 175 2.64 -4.71 2.95
C ARG A 175 4.06 -5.23 3.02
N LYS A 176 4.96 -4.53 3.71
CA LYS A 176 6.30 -5.03 4.04
C LYS A 176 6.27 -5.60 5.45
N TYR A 177 6.76 -6.81 5.62
CA TYR A 177 6.76 -7.52 6.91
C TYR A 177 7.99 -8.40 7.06
N LYS A 178 8.20 -8.90 8.28
CA LYS A 178 9.20 -9.93 8.55
C LYS A 178 8.53 -11.29 8.73
N ASP A 179 9.11 -12.29 8.06
CA ASP A 179 8.81 -13.69 8.27
C ASP A 179 10.10 -14.37 8.78
N GLY A 180 10.15 -14.65 10.08
CA GLY A 180 11.40 -14.94 10.76
C GLY A 180 12.40 -13.78 10.62
N ASN A 181 13.56 -14.07 10.03
CA ASN A 181 14.60 -13.06 9.75
C ASN A 181 14.57 -12.49 8.33
N VAL A 182 13.61 -12.90 7.50
CA VAL A 182 13.52 -12.49 6.10
C VAL A 182 12.51 -11.36 5.95
N ASP A 183 12.93 -10.26 5.33
CA ASP A 183 12.01 -9.21 4.89
C ASP A 183 11.23 -9.71 3.67
N LYS A 184 9.91 -9.63 3.74
CA LYS A 184 8.98 -9.97 2.67
C LYS A 184 8.07 -8.82 2.33
N VAL A 185 7.53 -8.86 1.12
CA VAL A 185 6.52 -7.89 0.64
C VAL A 185 5.35 -8.65 0.04
N ASP A 186 4.13 -8.24 0.41
CA ASP A 186 2.91 -8.60 -0.30
C ASP A 186 2.44 -7.39 -1.10
N VAL A 187 1.92 -7.65 -2.29
CA VAL A 187 1.40 -6.61 -3.19
C VAL A 187 0.00 -6.99 -3.63
N THR A 188 -0.97 -6.14 -3.31
CA THR A 188 -2.29 -6.22 -3.94
C THR A 188 -2.29 -5.31 -5.16
N VAL A 189 -2.33 -5.94 -6.32
CA VAL A 189 -2.59 -5.28 -7.60
C VAL A 189 -4.04 -4.85 -7.61
N PRO A 190 -4.35 -3.55 -7.78
CA PRO A 190 -5.73 -3.07 -7.75
C PRO A 190 -6.52 -3.51 -8.98
N ALA A 191 -7.84 -3.49 -8.89
CA ALA A 191 -8.67 -3.46 -10.07
C ALA A 191 -8.48 -2.11 -10.79
N TYR A 192 -8.40 -2.14 -12.12
CA TYR A 192 -8.32 -0.92 -12.94
C TYR A 192 -8.93 -1.16 -14.34
N THR A 193 -9.27 -0.05 -15.01
CA THR A 193 -9.78 -0.07 -16.38
C THR A 193 -8.76 0.51 -17.35
N LEU A 194 -8.80 0.04 -18.57
CA LEU A 194 -8.08 0.59 -19.71
C LEU A 194 -9.09 0.91 -20.79
N ASP A 195 -9.25 2.20 -21.11
CA ASP A 195 -10.25 2.65 -22.06
C ASP A 195 -9.68 2.70 -23.47
N ASN A 196 -10.57 2.56 -24.46
CA ASN A 196 -10.25 2.69 -25.90
C ASN A 196 -9.13 1.75 -26.36
N THR A 197 -9.09 0.53 -25.87
CA THR A 197 -8.15 -0.48 -26.37
C THR A 197 -8.63 -1.06 -27.73
N LEU A 198 -7.78 -1.83 -28.37
CA LEU A 198 -8.14 -2.49 -29.66
C LEU A 198 -9.39 -3.38 -29.59
N ILE A 199 -9.67 -3.92 -28.41
CA ILE A 199 -10.81 -4.83 -28.16
C ILE A 199 -11.90 -4.19 -27.30
N GLY A 200 -11.86 -2.86 -27.14
CA GLY A 200 -12.82 -2.09 -26.35
C GLY A 200 -12.27 -1.65 -24.98
N ASN A 201 -13.15 -1.36 -24.07
CA ASN A 201 -12.80 -1.02 -22.69
C ASN A 201 -12.54 -2.29 -21.89
N LEU A 202 -11.38 -2.36 -21.24
CA LEU A 202 -10.98 -3.52 -20.45
C LEU A 202 -11.11 -3.22 -18.97
N SER A 203 -11.57 -4.20 -18.20
CA SER A 203 -11.53 -4.19 -16.74
C SER A 203 -10.71 -5.37 -16.25
N LEU A 204 -9.69 -5.08 -15.45
CA LEU A 204 -8.85 -6.07 -14.79
C LEU A 204 -9.17 -6.08 -13.30
N GLY A 205 -9.51 -7.24 -12.75
CA GLY A 205 -9.82 -7.45 -11.35
C GLY A 205 -8.57 -7.41 -10.47
N ALA A 206 -8.76 -7.17 -9.18
CA ALA A 206 -7.68 -7.15 -8.21
C ALA A 206 -7.21 -8.57 -7.85
N TYR A 207 -5.91 -8.71 -7.54
CA TYR A 207 -5.33 -9.93 -6.98
C TYR A 207 -4.13 -9.60 -6.09
N THR A 208 -3.70 -10.55 -5.26
CA THR A 208 -2.59 -10.33 -4.34
C THR A 208 -1.48 -11.34 -4.58
N VAL A 209 -0.27 -10.84 -4.81
CA VAL A 209 0.96 -11.65 -4.83
C VAL A 209 1.63 -11.52 -3.47
N LYS A 210 1.84 -12.65 -2.80
CA LYS A 210 2.39 -12.70 -1.44
C LYS A 210 3.84 -13.16 -1.43
N GLY A 211 4.59 -12.70 -0.42
CA GLY A 211 5.89 -13.24 -0.08
C GLY A 211 7.01 -12.92 -1.05
N LEU A 212 6.98 -11.76 -1.72
CA LEU A 212 8.12 -11.27 -2.49
C LEU A 212 9.35 -11.17 -1.58
N VAL A 213 10.49 -11.64 -2.03
CA VAL A 213 11.77 -11.54 -1.33
C VAL A 213 12.72 -10.60 -2.08
N TYR A 214 13.69 -10.03 -1.36
CA TYR A 214 14.65 -9.14 -2.01
C TYR A 214 15.59 -9.93 -2.93
N ASP A 215 15.59 -9.54 -4.19
CA ASP A 215 16.47 -10.08 -5.22
C ASP A 215 17.52 -9.02 -5.60
N ARG A 216 18.80 -9.39 -5.49
CA ARG A 216 19.91 -8.48 -5.76
C ARG A 216 20.06 -8.17 -7.25
N GLU A 217 19.78 -9.13 -8.11
CA GLU A 217 19.89 -8.97 -9.56
C GLU A 217 18.80 -8.06 -10.10
N GLN A 218 17.58 -8.18 -9.56
CA GLN A 218 16.43 -7.32 -9.90
C GLN A 218 16.49 -5.96 -9.18
N GLY A 219 17.27 -5.87 -8.11
CA GLY A 219 17.39 -4.65 -7.30
C GLY A 219 16.10 -4.25 -6.58
N GLY A 220 15.32 -5.24 -6.09
CA GLY A 220 14.06 -5.02 -5.40
C GLY A 220 13.43 -6.30 -4.87
N PHE A 221 12.25 -6.19 -4.30
CA PHE A 221 11.46 -7.34 -3.87
C PHE A 221 10.78 -7.96 -5.08
N TYR A 222 11.10 -9.22 -5.35
CA TYR A 222 10.72 -9.92 -6.58
C TYR A 222 10.05 -11.25 -6.26
N ARG A 223 9.09 -11.64 -7.11
CA ARG A 223 8.51 -12.98 -7.14
C ARG A 223 8.03 -13.33 -8.54
N ASP A 224 8.36 -14.53 -9.00
CA ASP A 224 7.65 -15.24 -10.05
C ASP A 224 6.47 -15.99 -9.41
N TYR A 225 5.23 -15.70 -9.83
CA TYR A 225 4.01 -16.24 -9.25
C TYR A 225 3.21 -17.13 -10.22
N LYS A 226 3.84 -17.57 -11.30
CA LYS A 226 3.20 -18.39 -12.35
C LYS A 226 2.56 -19.68 -11.84
N ASP A 227 3.12 -20.25 -10.76
CA ASP A 227 2.68 -21.53 -10.18
C ASP A 227 1.82 -21.33 -8.89
N ASP A 228 1.50 -20.09 -8.54
CA ASP A 228 0.75 -19.78 -7.30
C ASP A 228 -0.77 -20.07 -7.42
N GLY A 229 -1.26 -20.44 -8.61
CA GLY A 229 -2.69 -20.69 -8.86
C GLY A 229 -3.57 -19.45 -8.71
N LEU A 230 -2.99 -18.26 -8.79
CA LEU A 230 -3.74 -17.00 -8.67
C LEU A 230 -4.70 -16.83 -9.83
N THR A 231 -5.89 -16.31 -9.52
CA THR A 231 -6.92 -15.94 -10.49
C THR A 231 -7.25 -14.46 -10.37
N PHE A 232 -7.75 -13.90 -11.46
CA PHE A 232 -8.30 -12.54 -11.47
C PHE A 232 -9.43 -12.45 -12.47
N HIS A 233 -10.36 -11.54 -12.20
CA HIS A 233 -11.47 -11.27 -13.09
C HIS A 233 -11.00 -10.41 -14.27
N PHE A 234 -11.46 -10.73 -15.48
CA PHE A 234 -11.19 -9.92 -16.66
C PHE A 234 -12.44 -9.78 -17.50
N SER A 235 -12.74 -8.55 -17.91
CA SER A 235 -13.83 -8.29 -18.86
C SER A 235 -13.41 -7.30 -19.94
N ALA A 236 -14.03 -7.42 -21.10
CA ALA A 236 -13.90 -6.50 -22.22
C ALA A 236 -15.28 -6.10 -22.73
N GLU A 237 -15.48 -4.81 -22.95
CA GLU A 237 -16.72 -4.23 -23.49
C GLU A 237 -16.40 -3.41 -24.72
N LYS A 238 -17.11 -3.67 -25.81
CA LYS A 238 -17.00 -2.92 -27.05
C LYS A 238 -18.40 -2.59 -27.59
N ASP A 239 -18.61 -1.32 -27.90
CA ASP A 239 -19.88 -0.82 -28.46
C ASP A 239 -21.12 -1.19 -27.61
N GLY A 240 -20.97 -1.15 -26.26
CA GLY A 240 -22.02 -1.51 -25.32
C GLY A 240 -22.26 -3.02 -25.16
N ASN A 241 -21.43 -3.87 -25.79
CA ASN A 241 -21.54 -5.33 -25.69
C ASN A 241 -20.33 -5.90 -24.94
N THR A 242 -20.61 -6.71 -23.92
CA THR A 242 -19.56 -7.47 -23.22
C THR A 242 -19.11 -8.62 -24.11
N THR A 243 -17.87 -8.57 -24.57
CA THR A 243 -17.29 -9.59 -25.48
C THR A 243 -16.53 -10.67 -24.72
N ILE A 244 -15.96 -10.32 -23.56
CA ILE A 244 -15.22 -11.21 -22.67
C ILE A 244 -15.67 -10.89 -21.25
N ASN A 245 -15.94 -11.92 -20.44
CA ASN A 245 -16.26 -11.77 -19.02
C ASN A 245 -16.00 -13.10 -18.31
N GLY A 246 -15.05 -13.12 -17.37
CA GLY A 246 -14.75 -14.34 -16.63
C GLY A 246 -13.51 -14.23 -15.73
N ASP A 247 -13.29 -15.30 -14.99
CA ASP A 247 -12.10 -15.45 -14.15
C ASP A 247 -11.03 -16.23 -14.92
N TYR A 248 -9.82 -15.73 -14.88
CA TYR A 248 -8.68 -16.27 -15.60
C TYR A 248 -7.54 -16.61 -14.67
N VAL A 249 -6.79 -17.66 -15.02
CA VAL A 249 -5.52 -18.01 -14.38
C VAL A 249 -4.36 -17.40 -15.16
N PHE A 250 -3.24 -17.18 -14.50
CA PHE A 250 -2.00 -16.81 -15.17
C PHE A 250 -1.39 -18.01 -15.90
N ASN A 251 -0.75 -17.76 -17.05
CA ASN A 251 -0.16 -18.82 -17.87
C ASN A 251 1.09 -19.40 -17.19
N SER A 252 1.01 -20.64 -16.71
CA SER A 252 2.10 -21.32 -15.99
C SER A 252 3.35 -21.61 -16.86
N LYS A 253 3.23 -21.53 -18.19
CA LYS A 253 4.36 -21.73 -19.14
C LYS A 253 5.09 -20.42 -19.47
N LYS A 254 4.67 -19.31 -18.91
CA LYS A 254 5.23 -17.98 -19.18
C LYS A 254 5.66 -17.32 -17.88
N ASP A 255 6.50 -16.30 -18.01
CA ASP A 255 6.93 -15.51 -16.86
C ASP A 255 5.76 -14.66 -16.35
N ASN A 256 5.37 -14.90 -15.12
CA ASN A 256 4.43 -14.05 -14.41
C ASN A 256 5.12 -13.58 -13.14
N ASN A 257 5.62 -12.35 -13.17
CA ASN A 257 6.45 -11.86 -12.08
C ASN A 257 6.12 -10.42 -11.71
N ILE A 258 6.40 -10.08 -10.47
CA ILE A 258 6.23 -8.74 -9.93
C ILE A 258 7.51 -8.31 -9.21
N LEU A 259 7.91 -7.05 -9.44
CA LEU A 259 9.06 -6.41 -8.85
C LEU A 259 8.63 -5.11 -8.17
N VAL A 260 8.95 -4.97 -6.89
CA VAL A 260 8.72 -3.75 -6.10
C VAL A 260 10.05 -3.13 -5.72
N LYS A 261 10.28 -1.89 -6.12
CA LYS A 261 11.47 -1.13 -5.75
C LYS A 261 11.17 -0.10 -4.67
N TYR A 262 12.13 0.05 -3.78
CA TYR A 262 12.07 1.00 -2.68
C TYR A 262 13.24 1.97 -2.73
N ASP A 263 12.99 3.21 -2.28
CA ASP A 263 14.00 4.15 -1.81
C ASP A 263 13.73 4.40 -0.32
N GLY A 264 14.60 3.85 0.53
CA GLY A 264 14.36 3.81 1.97
C GLY A 264 13.06 3.06 2.31
N THR A 265 12.06 3.80 2.82
CA THR A 265 10.72 3.26 3.18
C THR A 265 9.64 3.53 2.14
N LYS A 266 9.99 4.21 1.05
CA LYS A 266 9.05 4.59 -0.01
C LYS A 266 9.10 3.61 -1.15
N VAL A 267 7.94 3.14 -1.61
CA VAL A 267 7.81 2.43 -2.89
C VAL A 267 8.05 3.44 -4.01
N THR A 268 8.98 3.13 -4.90
CA THR A 268 9.32 3.99 -6.04
C THR A 268 8.81 3.43 -7.36
N SER A 269 8.69 2.10 -7.46
CA SER A 269 8.21 1.46 -8.68
C SER A 269 7.62 0.09 -8.37
N ILE A 270 6.56 -0.28 -9.11
CA ILE A 270 6.03 -1.63 -9.19
C ILE A 270 5.95 -2.01 -10.66
N ILE A 271 6.65 -3.06 -11.05
CA ILE A 271 6.64 -3.59 -12.41
C ILE A 271 6.02 -4.98 -12.32
N ASN A 272 4.95 -5.21 -13.09
CA ASN A 272 4.25 -6.48 -13.11
C ASN A 272 4.16 -6.98 -14.55
N LYS A 273 4.84 -8.10 -14.82
CA LYS A 273 4.80 -8.79 -16.12
C LYS A 273 3.95 -10.03 -15.98
N PHE A 274 2.96 -10.17 -16.82
CA PHE A 274 2.07 -11.32 -16.78
C PHE A 274 1.47 -11.65 -18.15
N GLN A 275 0.98 -12.88 -18.27
CA GLN A 275 0.23 -13.37 -19.40
C GLN A 275 -1.02 -14.12 -18.91
N MET A 276 -2.19 -13.72 -19.41
CA MET A 276 -3.46 -14.31 -19.02
C MET A 276 -3.73 -15.59 -19.83
N GLY A 277 -3.93 -16.72 -19.16
CA GLY A 277 -4.35 -17.96 -19.80
C GLY A 277 -3.64 -18.26 -21.11
N ALA A 278 -4.38 -18.45 -22.17
CA ALA A 278 -3.86 -18.73 -23.51
C ALA A 278 -3.65 -17.47 -24.39
N MET A 279 -3.74 -16.27 -23.83
CA MET A 279 -3.48 -15.05 -24.60
C MET A 279 -2.08 -15.07 -25.21
N PRO A 280 -1.93 -14.67 -26.49
CA PRO A 280 -0.63 -14.72 -27.18
C PRO A 280 0.31 -13.56 -26.78
N PHE A 281 -0.15 -12.60 -25.99
CA PHE A 281 0.57 -11.36 -25.68
C PHE A 281 0.97 -11.29 -24.22
N ASP A 282 2.21 -10.89 -23.96
CA ASP A 282 2.65 -10.46 -22.64
C ASP A 282 2.04 -9.11 -22.31
N ILE A 283 1.70 -8.90 -21.03
CA ILE A 283 1.28 -7.62 -20.49
C ILE A 283 2.33 -7.18 -19.49
N VAL A 284 2.80 -5.95 -19.63
CA VAL A 284 3.73 -5.33 -18.68
C VAL A 284 3.08 -4.06 -18.15
N SER A 285 2.74 -4.07 -16.86
CA SER A 285 2.29 -2.86 -16.19
C SER A 285 3.44 -2.23 -15.41
N THR A 286 3.58 -0.92 -15.54
CA THR A 286 4.62 -0.14 -14.88
C THR A 286 3.96 0.98 -14.09
N PHE A 287 4.11 0.92 -12.79
CA PHE A 287 3.66 1.91 -11.84
C PHE A 287 4.89 2.59 -11.26
N ASN A 288 5.07 3.87 -11.52
CA ASN A 288 6.18 4.66 -11.00
C ASN A 288 5.61 5.76 -10.11
N VAL A 289 5.93 5.70 -8.82
CA VAL A 289 5.59 6.78 -7.91
C VAL A 289 6.41 8.00 -8.30
N ASN A 290 5.73 9.02 -8.81
CA ASN A 290 6.35 10.28 -9.10
C ASN A 290 6.81 10.94 -7.79
N THR A 291 8.04 10.63 -7.37
CA THR A 291 8.75 11.61 -6.55
C THR A 291 8.92 12.83 -7.45
N THR A 292 8.51 13.99 -7.01
CA THR A 292 8.50 15.30 -7.70
C THR A 292 9.80 15.70 -8.43
N ALA A 293 10.46 14.76 -9.07
CA ALA A 293 11.46 14.99 -10.08
C ALA A 293 10.71 15.33 -11.38
N ILE A 294 10.89 16.51 -11.89
CA ILE A 294 10.48 16.94 -13.22
C ILE A 294 10.74 15.76 -14.16
N ASN A 295 9.67 15.05 -14.54
CA ASN A 295 9.77 14.02 -15.56
C ASN A 295 10.41 14.69 -16.76
N THR A 296 11.55 14.18 -17.18
CA THR A 296 12.13 14.56 -18.48
C THR A 296 11.01 14.33 -19.48
N VAL A 297 10.42 15.42 -19.96
CA VAL A 297 9.49 15.38 -21.07
C VAL A 297 10.25 14.61 -22.15
N LYS A 298 9.84 13.37 -22.44
CA LYS A 298 10.25 12.71 -23.67
C LYS A 298 9.60 13.53 -24.78
N THR A 299 10.29 14.55 -25.19
CA THR A 299 9.97 15.23 -26.45
C THR A 299 9.96 14.14 -27.50
N ALA A 300 8.76 13.85 -28.03
CA ALA A 300 8.65 13.18 -29.32
C ALA A 300 9.72 13.79 -30.22
N ASN A 301 10.45 12.95 -30.97
CA ASN A 301 11.52 13.37 -31.87
C ASN A 301 11.05 14.50 -32.80
N LYS A 302 11.04 15.73 -32.30
CA LYS A 302 10.88 16.90 -33.10
C LYS A 302 12.25 17.16 -33.74
N PRO A 303 12.36 17.41 -35.05
CA PRO A 303 13.62 17.71 -35.67
C PRO A 303 14.29 18.83 -34.88
N MET A 304 15.50 18.61 -34.41
CA MET A 304 16.28 19.58 -33.68
C MET A 304 16.54 20.77 -34.61
N ASP A 305 15.97 21.92 -34.33
CA ASP A 305 16.07 23.11 -35.20
C ASP A 305 17.36 23.93 -35.00
N GLY A 306 18.24 23.48 -34.08
CA GLY A 306 19.51 24.13 -33.75
C GLY A 306 19.37 25.52 -33.11
N LYS A 307 18.15 25.99 -32.85
CA LYS A 307 17.90 27.34 -32.32
C LYS A 307 18.30 27.40 -30.83
N ALA A 308 18.86 28.54 -30.44
CA ALA A 308 19.27 28.84 -29.09
C ALA A 308 18.16 29.63 -28.34
N TYR A 309 17.91 29.26 -27.09
CA TYR A 309 16.98 29.92 -26.20
C TYR A 309 17.69 30.30 -24.88
N ASN A 310 17.34 31.45 -24.30
CA ASN A 310 17.78 31.81 -22.95
C ASN A 310 17.03 31.00 -21.87
N ILE A 311 17.39 31.16 -20.59
CA ILE A 311 16.74 30.49 -19.47
C ILE A 311 15.28 30.85 -19.26
N ALA A 312 14.84 32.00 -19.85
CA ALA A 312 13.44 32.43 -19.85
C ALA A 312 12.63 31.84 -21.03
N GLY A 313 13.26 30.97 -21.87
CA GLY A 313 12.61 30.35 -23.04
C GLY A 313 12.50 31.24 -24.26
N GLN A 314 13.10 32.44 -24.28
CA GLN A 314 13.11 33.34 -25.42
C GLN A 314 14.22 32.93 -26.38
N ARG A 315 13.92 32.94 -27.70
CA ARG A 315 14.92 32.69 -28.72
C ARG A 315 15.96 33.81 -28.73
N VAL A 316 17.23 33.43 -28.77
CA VAL A 316 18.35 34.40 -28.78
C VAL A 316 19.20 34.26 -30.02
N SER A 317 19.88 35.35 -30.39
CA SER A 317 20.82 35.41 -31.50
C SER A 317 22.13 34.70 -31.12
N ASP A 318 22.98 34.49 -32.13
CA ASP A 318 24.28 33.86 -31.92
C ASP A 318 25.25 34.70 -31.08
N ASP A 319 25.05 36.04 -31.03
CA ASP A 319 25.84 37.01 -30.26
C ASP A 319 25.42 37.06 -28.77
N TYR A 320 24.35 36.40 -28.39
CA TYR A 320 23.87 36.42 -27.02
C TYR A 320 24.90 35.78 -26.05
N LYS A 321 25.29 36.56 -25.03
CA LYS A 321 26.21 36.11 -23.97
C LYS A 321 25.44 35.67 -22.76
N GLY A 322 25.80 34.52 -22.21
CA GLY A 322 25.13 33.92 -21.05
C GLY A 322 24.74 32.48 -21.28
N ILE A 323 23.87 31.96 -20.42
CA ILE A 323 23.41 30.57 -20.53
C ILE A 323 22.38 30.44 -21.64
N VAL A 324 22.67 29.58 -22.63
CA VAL A 324 21.74 29.25 -23.72
C VAL A 324 21.38 27.74 -23.66
N ILE A 325 20.18 27.44 -24.10
CA ILE A 325 19.65 26.09 -24.26
C ILE A 325 19.55 25.81 -25.75
N ILE A 326 20.32 24.83 -26.23
CA ILE A 326 20.29 24.40 -27.63
C ILE A 326 20.00 22.88 -27.59
N ASN A 327 18.95 22.44 -28.27
CA ASN A 327 18.55 21.04 -28.34
C ASN A 327 18.43 20.38 -26.94
N GLY A 328 17.88 21.16 -25.97
CA GLY A 328 17.70 20.68 -24.59
C GLY A 328 18.97 20.64 -23.73
N LYS A 329 20.14 21.03 -24.26
CA LYS A 329 21.40 21.09 -23.50
C LYS A 329 21.78 22.53 -23.18
N LYS A 330 22.34 22.76 -21.99
CA LYS A 330 22.81 24.08 -21.53
C LYS A 330 24.25 24.32 -21.95
N TYR A 331 24.50 25.51 -22.49
CA TYR A 331 25.83 26.00 -22.86
C TYR A 331 26.03 27.41 -22.30
N LEU A 332 27.26 27.74 -21.93
CA LEU A 332 27.65 29.12 -21.58
C LEU A 332 28.32 29.72 -22.77
N ARG A 333 27.68 30.76 -23.36
CA ARG A 333 28.30 31.62 -24.37
C ARG A 333 28.99 32.79 -23.67
N LYS A 334 30.27 33.01 -23.94
CA LYS A 334 31.13 34.06 -23.36
C LYS A 334 31.16 35.31 -24.24
#